data_b42c74aee3c3224cc7601fdf566f82bf
#
_entry.id   b42c74aee3c3224cc7601fdf566f82bf
#
_cell.length_a   1.000
_cell.length_b   1.000
_cell.length_c   1.000
_cell.angle_alpha   90.00
_cell.angle_beta   90.00
_cell.angle_gamma   90.00
#
_symmetry.space_group_name_H-M   'P 1'
#
loop_
_entity.id
_entity.type
_entity.pdbx_description
1 polymer ?
#
loop_
_entity_poly.entity_id
_entity_poly.type
_entity_poly.pdbx_seq_one_letter_code
_entity_poly.pdbx_strand_id
1 'polypeptide(L)'
;MKQMILKSKNLTWILSALIILGYASCRKTNSLGFTPGTGAPVITSVHTLSKTDTAKVQRVITSIDGSGVVTQDSVGYPINPAGFDSVTTTGNLQQYYVIYGQNLGTTTTISFNGVSAYFNRALISDNSLIVAIPINVPTDGAAATNKLVVTTQHGTASYNFTVLPPPPTILQFSTNDFTAGSTITLTGQGFINVTSVTLKTTSDAATIVSQNDSVLTLKMPQSAATESPLLISYKSGTKTATVTSTTLFNDMDNAYVVFTDNYGAGWYSNSWGPAAPSTAQAKTGTTSFAATYPKGNYWADGFGGPGLPATGYTYLSFWIKGGIETYTLYLTADTRSGGFGNSDQSTPITVPAGVWTYFKLPLAGLNLQGSQHFGFWIAGPADQTETFYYDDVILLK
;
A
#
# COMPACT_ATOMS: atom_id res chain seq x y z
N MET A 1 -7.42 81.85 37.20
CA MET A 1 -8.19 80.59 37.44
C MET A 1 -9.30 80.28 36.42
N LYS A 2 -10.04 81.29 35.89
CA LYS A 2 -11.16 81.05 34.92
C LYS A 2 -10.74 80.50 33.55
N GLN A 3 -9.58 80.83 33.02
CA GLN A 3 -9.14 80.37 31.70
C GLN A 3 -8.62 78.88 31.68
N MET A 4 -8.16 78.39 32.82
CA MET A 4 -7.76 76.99 32.90
C MET A 4 -8.90 75.94 32.97
N ILE A 5 -10.05 76.39 33.52
CA ILE A 5 -11.25 75.53 33.66
C ILE A 5 -11.95 75.41 32.29
N LEU A 6 -11.91 76.43 31.43
CA LEU A 6 -12.51 76.36 30.07
C LEU A 6 -11.70 75.40 29.14
N LYS A 7 -10.37 75.35 29.28
CA LYS A 7 -9.52 74.41 28.51
C LYS A 7 -9.70 72.94 28.94
N SER A 8 -9.98 72.73 30.20
CA SER A 8 -10.18 71.33 30.71
C SER A 8 -11.55 70.79 30.27
N LYS A 9 -12.59 71.59 30.18
CA LYS A 9 -13.93 71.13 29.69
C LYS A 9 -13.88 70.74 28.20
N ASN A 10 -13.18 71.54 27.39
CA ASN A 10 -13.03 71.20 25.96
C ASN A 10 -12.18 69.93 25.72
N LEU A 11 -11.16 69.71 26.57
CA LEU A 11 -10.34 68.50 26.47
C LEU A 11 -11.14 67.22 26.84
N THR A 12 -12.03 67.31 27.86
CA THR A 12 -12.93 66.20 28.23
C THR A 12 -13.96 65.93 27.12
N TRP A 13 -14.51 66.89 26.45
CA TRP A 13 -15.40 66.68 25.31
C TRP A 13 -14.69 66.07 24.09
N ILE A 14 -13.44 66.45 23.80
CA ILE A 14 -12.62 65.90 22.73
C ILE A 14 -12.26 64.42 23.05
N LEU A 15 -11.90 64.13 24.32
CA LEU A 15 -11.60 62.77 24.75
C LEU A 15 -12.81 61.87 24.71
N SER A 16 -13.98 62.35 25.11
CA SER A 16 -15.24 61.63 25.02
C SER A 16 -15.69 61.35 23.57
N ALA A 17 -15.52 62.34 22.67
CA ALA A 17 -15.79 62.19 21.25
C ALA A 17 -14.82 61.16 20.58
N LEU A 18 -13.54 61.14 20.97
CA LEU A 18 -12.54 60.15 20.50
C LEU A 18 -12.86 58.72 20.98
N ILE A 19 -13.36 58.57 22.20
CA ILE A 19 -13.77 57.28 22.76
C ILE A 19 -15.02 56.75 22.01
N ILE A 20 -16.01 57.61 21.72
CA ILE A 20 -17.21 57.23 20.97
C ILE A 20 -16.86 56.89 19.50
N LEU A 21 -15.94 57.59 18.86
CA LEU A 21 -15.43 57.26 17.54
C LEU A 21 -14.63 55.94 17.54
N GLY A 22 -13.89 55.62 18.64
CA GLY A 22 -13.19 54.33 18.80
C GLY A 22 -14.14 53.15 18.90
N TYR A 23 -15.31 53.30 19.54
CA TYR A 23 -16.33 52.25 19.60
C TYR A 23 -17.09 52.07 18.29
N ALA A 24 -17.18 53.06 17.44
CA ALA A 24 -17.81 52.98 16.12
C ALA A 24 -16.88 52.31 15.08
N SER A 25 -15.53 52.32 15.31
CA SER A 25 -14.56 51.80 14.37
C SER A 25 -14.32 50.29 14.47
N CYS A 26 -14.86 49.59 15.46
CA CYS A 26 -14.71 48.14 15.62
C CYS A 26 -16.01 47.36 15.45
N ARG A 27 -16.92 47.79 14.61
CA ARG A 27 -17.87 46.84 14.04
C ARG A 27 -17.16 46.11 12.95
N LYS A 28 -16.59 44.97 13.32
CA LYS A 28 -16.25 43.91 12.39
C LYS A 28 -17.55 43.52 11.68
N THR A 29 -17.84 44.20 10.57
CA THR A 29 -18.86 43.70 9.66
C THR A 29 -18.41 42.35 9.22
N ASN A 30 -19.02 41.30 9.77
CA ASN A 30 -18.90 39.95 9.25
C ASN A 30 -19.59 39.93 7.87
N SER A 31 -19.01 40.66 6.89
CA SER A 31 -19.50 40.57 5.54
C SER A 31 -18.93 39.26 4.97
N LEU A 32 -19.72 38.22 5.02
CA LEU A 32 -19.49 36.98 4.29
C LEU A 32 -19.44 37.22 2.77
N GLY A 33 -19.51 38.49 2.31
CA GLY A 33 -19.61 38.87 0.89
C GLY A 33 -20.98 38.58 0.27
N PHE A 34 -21.92 38.06 1.06
CA PHE A 34 -23.30 37.78 0.67
C PHE A 34 -24.22 37.91 1.88
N THR A 35 -25.53 38.10 1.66
CA THR A 35 -26.55 38.07 2.71
C THR A 35 -27.09 36.66 2.84
N PRO A 36 -26.89 35.98 3.98
CA PRO A 36 -27.43 34.65 4.17
C PRO A 36 -28.96 34.66 4.16
N GLY A 37 -29.54 33.63 3.55
CA GLY A 37 -31.00 33.41 3.63
C GLY A 37 -31.41 33.03 5.06
N THR A 38 -32.67 33.40 5.41
CA THR A 38 -33.27 33.13 6.73
C THR A 38 -34.21 31.90 6.73
N GLY A 39 -34.38 31.25 5.60
CA GLY A 39 -35.22 30.08 5.45
C GLY A 39 -34.50 28.78 5.90
N ALA A 40 -35.26 27.72 6.03
CA ALA A 40 -34.68 26.37 6.24
C ALA A 40 -33.72 25.99 5.08
N PRO A 41 -32.61 25.29 5.36
CA PRO A 41 -31.70 24.89 4.32
C PRO A 41 -32.34 23.88 3.38
N VAL A 42 -31.93 23.91 2.13
CA VAL A 42 -32.30 22.92 1.11
C VAL A 42 -31.06 22.46 0.38
N ILE A 43 -30.88 21.15 0.22
CA ILE A 43 -29.84 20.57 -0.62
C ILE A 43 -30.50 20.14 -1.94
N THR A 44 -30.05 20.71 -3.06
CA THR A 44 -30.57 20.40 -4.40
C THR A 44 -29.76 19.33 -5.11
N SER A 45 -28.41 19.39 -4.96
CA SER A 45 -27.51 18.43 -5.57
C SER A 45 -26.15 18.41 -4.87
N VAL A 46 -25.41 17.35 -5.07
CA VAL A 46 -24.00 17.24 -4.69
C VAL A 46 -23.21 16.98 -5.96
N HIS A 47 -22.07 17.63 -6.10
CA HIS A 47 -21.22 17.55 -7.27
C HIS A 47 -19.79 17.18 -6.88
N THR A 48 -19.09 16.52 -7.80
CA THR A 48 -17.65 16.30 -7.68
C THR A 48 -16.91 17.62 -7.86
N LEU A 49 -15.88 17.88 -7.06
CA LEU A 49 -15.01 19.05 -7.22
C LEU A 49 -13.81 18.74 -8.13
N SER A 50 -13.35 17.51 -8.08
CA SER A 50 -12.19 17.05 -8.86
C SER A 50 -12.36 15.60 -9.29
N LYS A 51 -11.64 15.20 -10.31
CA LYS A 51 -11.42 13.82 -10.69
C LYS A 51 -9.92 13.55 -10.74
N THR A 52 -9.52 12.29 -10.55
CA THR A 52 -8.16 11.88 -10.84
C THR A 52 -7.95 11.94 -12.35
N ASP A 53 -6.99 12.74 -12.81
CA ASP A 53 -6.61 12.74 -14.21
C ASP A 53 -5.91 11.44 -14.53
N THR A 54 -6.47 10.67 -15.47
CA THR A 54 -5.87 9.45 -15.98
C THR A 54 -4.91 9.71 -17.13
N ALA A 55 -4.67 10.96 -17.52
CA ALA A 55 -3.62 11.31 -18.46
C ALA A 55 -2.28 10.85 -17.87
N LYS A 56 -1.67 9.89 -18.56
CA LYS A 56 -0.43 9.27 -18.13
C LYS A 56 0.69 10.30 -18.22
N VAL A 57 1.08 10.86 -17.09
CA VAL A 57 2.40 11.49 -17.01
C VAL A 57 3.39 10.36 -16.73
N GLN A 58 4.32 10.16 -17.67
CA GLN A 58 5.36 9.19 -17.54
C GLN A 58 6.28 9.62 -16.39
N ARG A 59 6.31 8.82 -15.34
CA ARG A 59 7.31 8.91 -14.30
C ARG A 59 8.34 7.83 -14.60
N VAL A 60 9.60 8.23 -14.80
CA VAL A 60 10.71 7.29 -14.92
C VAL A 60 11.05 6.78 -13.52
N ILE A 61 10.84 5.50 -13.29
CA ILE A 61 11.34 4.83 -12.08
C ILE A 61 12.65 4.19 -12.48
N THR A 62 13.72 4.62 -11.82
CA THR A 62 15.01 3.98 -11.94
C THR A 62 15.10 2.88 -10.90
N SER A 63 15.13 1.64 -11.32
CA SER A 63 15.45 0.50 -10.47
C SER A 63 16.85 -0.02 -10.81
N ILE A 64 17.57 -0.40 -9.77
CA ILE A 64 18.89 -1.02 -9.90
C ILE A 64 18.70 -2.47 -9.48
N ASP A 65 18.97 -3.40 -10.38
CA ASP A 65 18.95 -4.83 -10.06
C ASP A 65 20.19 -5.25 -9.24
N GLY A 66 20.20 -6.48 -8.76
CA GLY A 66 21.29 -7.02 -7.94
C GLY A 66 22.64 -7.12 -8.65
N SER A 67 22.69 -6.87 -9.97
CA SER A 67 23.92 -6.82 -10.78
C SER A 67 24.39 -5.37 -11.04
N GLY A 68 23.67 -4.37 -10.51
CA GLY A 68 23.97 -2.95 -10.74
C GLY A 68 23.44 -2.43 -12.07
N VAL A 69 22.65 -3.20 -12.80
CA VAL A 69 22.02 -2.74 -14.04
C VAL A 69 20.87 -1.80 -13.71
N VAL A 70 20.97 -0.60 -14.22
CA VAL A 70 19.96 0.44 -14.08
C VAL A 70 18.89 0.25 -15.15
N THR A 71 17.69 -0.12 -14.74
CA THR A 71 16.51 -0.13 -15.62
C THR A 71 15.66 1.10 -15.35
N GLN A 72 15.23 1.76 -16.42
CA GLN A 72 14.29 2.87 -16.34
C GLN A 72 12.95 2.43 -16.92
N ASP A 73 11.97 2.24 -16.04
CA ASP A 73 10.60 1.95 -16.44
C ASP A 73 9.74 3.21 -16.40
N SER A 74 9.00 3.43 -17.48
CA SER A 74 8.00 4.49 -17.54
C SER A 74 6.68 3.99 -16.96
N VAL A 75 6.36 4.40 -15.75
CA VAL A 75 5.08 4.08 -15.10
C VAL A 75 4.15 5.28 -15.21
N GLY A 76 2.96 5.09 -15.78
CA GLY A 76 1.92 6.11 -15.81
C GLY A 76 1.20 6.17 -14.46
N TYR A 77 1.34 7.28 -13.72
CA TYR A 77 0.55 7.56 -12.53
C TYR A 77 -0.46 8.67 -12.83
N PRO A 78 -1.68 8.60 -12.27
CA PRO A 78 -2.56 9.75 -12.20
C PRO A 78 -1.96 10.76 -11.22
N ILE A 79 -1.53 11.94 -11.68
CA ILE A 79 -0.71 12.82 -10.85
C ILE A 79 -1.47 14.00 -10.29
N ASN A 80 -2.48 14.52 -10.96
CA ASN A 80 -3.16 15.72 -10.49
C ASN A 80 -4.68 15.56 -10.52
N PRO A 81 -5.39 16.01 -9.46
CA PRO A 81 -6.82 16.20 -9.56
C PRO A 81 -7.12 17.31 -10.57
N ALA A 82 -7.82 16.98 -11.63
CA ALA A 82 -8.39 17.97 -12.55
C ALA A 82 -9.75 18.42 -12.03
N GLY A 83 -10.09 19.70 -12.21
CA GLY A 83 -11.42 20.21 -11.89
C GLY A 83 -12.49 19.41 -12.65
N PHE A 84 -13.52 18.98 -11.95
CA PHE A 84 -14.58 18.16 -12.53
C PHE A 84 -15.90 18.37 -11.80
N ASP A 85 -16.82 19.08 -12.44
CA ASP A 85 -18.15 19.35 -11.91
C ASP A 85 -19.18 18.38 -12.52
N SER A 86 -19.60 17.39 -11.75
CA SER A 86 -20.61 16.41 -12.15
C SER A 86 -21.50 16.05 -10.99
N VAL A 87 -22.81 15.99 -11.21
CA VAL A 87 -23.77 15.55 -10.19
C VAL A 87 -23.45 14.13 -9.76
N THR A 88 -23.45 13.91 -8.46
CA THR A 88 -23.23 12.59 -7.85
C THR A 88 -24.11 12.40 -6.62
N THR A 89 -24.51 11.14 -6.39
CA THR A 89 -25.15 10.67 -5.16
C THR A 89 -24.25 9.74 -4.36
N THR A 90 -22.99 9.60 -4.82
CA THR A 90 -21.99 8.75 -4.19
C THR A 90 -20.67 9.50 -4.06
N GLY A 91 -19.86 9.15 -3.04
CA GLY A 91 -18.56 9.77 -2.84
C GLY A 91 -17.57 8.88 -2.13
N ASN A 92 -16.29 9.17 -2.32
CA ASN A 92 -15.17 8.45 -1.71
C ASN A 92 -14.65 9.21 -0.48
N LEU A 93 -14.14 8.48 0.49
CA LEU A 93 -13.47 9.03 1.67
C LEU A 93 -12.34 9.99 1.26
N GLN A 94 -12.16 11.05 2.02
CA GLN A 94 -11.14 12.09 1.83
C GLN A 94 -11.25 12.91 0.53
N GLN A 95 -12.27 12.70 -0.29
CA GLN A 95 -12.51 13.51 -1.49
C GLN A 95 -13.40 14.70 -1.18
N TYR A 96 -13.21 15.78 -1.95
CA TYR A 96 -13.98 17.01 -1.84
C TYR A 96 -15.19 17.00 -2.76
N TYR A 97 -16.29 17.56 -2.25
CA TYR A 97 -17.56 17.70 -2.96
C TYR A 97 -18.12 19.08 -2.77
N VAL A 98 -18.87 19.55 -3.76
CA VAL A 98 -19.65 20.79 -3.68
C VAL A 98 -21.10 20.41 -3.42
N ILE A 99 -21.66 20.95 -2.36
CA ILE A 99 -23.10 20.85 -2.07
C ILE A 99 -23.76 22.11 -2.60
N TYR A 100 -24.69 21.96 -3.50
CA TYR A 100 -25.54 23.04 -4.00
C TYR A 100 -26.91 23.03 -3.33
N GLY A 101 -27.46 24.23 -3.08
CA GLY A 101 -28.73 24.34 -2.40
C GLY A 101 -29.21 25.78 -2.23
N GLN A 102 -29.99 26.01 -1.19
CA GLN A 102 -30.48 27.35 -0.79
C GLN A 102 -30.39 27.46 0.73
N ASN A 103 -30.22 28.71 1.22
CA ASN A 103 -30.13 29.05 2.65
C ASN A 103 -28.99 28.29 3.36
N LEU A 104 -27.88 28.07 2.68
CA LEU A 104 -26.69 27.34 3.21
C LEU A 104 -25.73 28.30 3.93
N GLY A 105 -25.89 29.61 3.81
CA GLY A 105 -24.93 30.61 4.29
C GLY A 105 -24.67 30.60 5.79
N THR A 106 -25.61 30.11 6.60
CA THR A 106 -25.48 29.99 8.07
C THR A 106 -25.14 28.57 8.55
N THR A 107 -24.55 27.74 7.70
CA THR A 107 -24.18 26.38 8.04
C THR A 107 -23.29 26.31 9.28
N THR A 108 -23.69 25.49 10.24
CA THR A 108 -22.98 25.23 11.49
C THR A 108 -22.28 23.88 11.48
N THR A 109 -22.93 22.85 10.92
CA THR A 109 -22.38 21.49 10.83
C THR A 109 -22.76 20.81 9.52
N ILE A 110 -21.89 19.95 9.05
CA ILE A 110 -22.14 19.02 7.95
C ILE A 110 -21.74 17.63 8.45
N SER A 111 -22.53 16.61 8.16
CA SER A 111 -22.18 15.23 8.51
C SER A 111 -22.51 14.26 7.39
N PHE A 112 -21.67 13.22 7.27
CA PHE A 112 -21.89 12.04 6.42
C PHE A 112 -22.08 10.83 7.33
N ASN A 113 -23.18 10.12 7.17
CA ASN A 113 -23.53 8.96 8.01
C ASN A 113 -23.38 9.25 9.52
N GLY A 114 -23.72 10.47 9.95
CA GLY A 114 -23.61 10.92 11.34
C GLY A 114 -22.22 11.40 11.77
N VAL A 115 -21.18 11.22 10.96
CA VAL A 115 -19.82 11.71 11.26
C VAL A 115 -19.66 13.15 10.77
N SER A 116 -19.26 14.04 11.69
CA SER A 116 -19.08 15.45 11.40
C SER A 116 -17.90 15.69 10.45
N ALA A 117 -18.14 16.47 9.41
CA ALA A 117 -17.16 16.83 8.40
C ALA A 117 -16.64 18.26 8.59
N TYR A 118 -15.34 18.45 8.39
CA TYR A 118 -14.76 19.79 8.34
C TYR A 118 -15.07 20.47 7.02
N PHE A 119 -15.41 21.74 7.09
CA PHE A 119 -15.59 22.62 5.94
C PHE A 119 -15.01 24.00 6.23
N ASN A 120 -14.51 24.68 5.19
CA ASN A 120 -13.97 26.02 5.33
C ASN A 120 -15.10 27.06 5.23
N ARG A 121 -15.33 27.77 6.30
CA ARG A 121 -16.37 28.81 6.36
C ARG A 121 -16.16 29.98 5.39
N ALA A 122 -14.92 30.23 4.96
CA ALA A 122 -14.62 31.23 3.96
C ALA A 122 -15.08 30.88 2.55
N LEU A 123 -15.38 29.58 2.32
CA LEU A 123 -15.84 29.05 1.02
C LEU A 123 -17.34 28.73 1.01
N ILE A 124 -18.08 29.22 2.00
CA ILE A 124 -19.54 29.10 2.04
C ILE A 124 -20.18 30.26 1.27
N SER A 125 -21.19 29.93 0.49
CA SER A 125 -22.17 30.90 -0.02
C SER A 125 -23.58 30.47 0.41
N ASP A 126 -24.59 31.29 0.10
CA ASP A 126 -25.96 30.88 0.40
C ASP A 126 -26.46 29.74 -0.47
N ASN A 127 -25.78 29.50 -1.61
CA ASN A 127 -26.19 28.51 -2.62
C ASN A 127 -25.22 27.36 -2.75
N SER A 128 -24.04 27.40 -2.12
CA SER A 128 -23.03 26.35 -2.23
C SER A 128 -22.07 26.31 -1.06
N LEU A 129 -21.53 25.13 -0.80
CA LEU A 129 -20.44 24.90 0.15
C LEU A 129 -19.57 23.72 -0.28
N ILE A 130 -18.31 23.76 0.12
CA ILE A 130 -17.34 22.71 -0.20
C ILE A 130 -17.00 21.95 1.09
N VAL A 131 -17.01 20.63 1.00
CA VAL A 131 -16.76 19.73 2.14
C VAL A 131 -15.97 18.49 1.70
N ALA A 132 -15.06 18.01 2.54
CA ALA A 132 -14.42 16.73 2.36
C ALA A 132 -15.14 15.64 3.18
N ILE A 133 -15.25 14.43 2.63
CA ILE A 133 -15.78 13.29 3.38
C ILE A 133 -14.70 12.82 4.36
N PRO A 134 -14.95 12.79 5.69
CA PRO A 134 -13.97 12.31 6.66
C PRO A 134 -13.58 10.84 6.44
N ILE A 135 -12.33 10.50 6.80
CA ILE A 135 -11.80 9.13 6.63
C ILE A 135 -12.52 8.08 7.49
N ASN A 136 -13.06 8.50 8.61
CA ASN A 136 -13.71 7.63 9.59
C ASN A 136 -15.23 7.49 9.38
N VAL A 137 -15.75 7.92 8.24
CA VAL A 137 -17.17 7.73 7.91
C VAL A 137 -17.44 6.24 7.64
N PRO A 138 -18.39 5.60 8.33
CA PRO A 138 -18.75 4.23 8.07
C PRO A 138 -19.32 4.08 6.65
N THR A 139 -18.83 3.09 5.92
CA THR A 139 -19.21 2.82 4.52
C THR A 139 -20.10 1.60 4.36
N ASP A 140 -20.30 0.84 5.46
CA ASP A 140 -21.10 -0.40 5.50
C ASP A 140 -21.82 -0.55 6.86
N GLY A 141 -22.61 -1.60 6.98
CA GLY A 141 -23.35 -1.93 8.18
C GLY A 141 -24.47 -0.93 8.53
N ALA A 142 -25.03 -1.05 9.72
CA ALA A 142 -26.14 -0.20 10.20
C ALA A 142 -25.74 1.28 10.39
N ALA A 143 -24.46 1.57 10.58
CA ALA A 143 -23.94 2.92 10.73
C ALA A 143 -23.83 3.67 9.38
N ALA A 144 -23.81 2.98 8.25
CA ALA A 144 -23.82 3.56 6.91
C ALA A 144 -25.26 3.97 6.50
N THR A 145 -25.74 5.05 7.09
CA THR A 145 -27.15 5.54 6.90
C THR A 145 -27.43 6.09 5.51
N ASN A 146 -26.40 6.25 4.67
CA ASN A 146 -26.46 6.90 3.35
C ASN A 146 -27.08 8.30 3.40
N LYS A 147 -26.75 9.06 4.44
CA LYS A 147 -27.23 10.42 4.64
C LYS A 147 -26.08 11.41 4.73
N LEU A 148 -26.22 12.46 3.89
CA LEU A 148 -25.55 13.74 4.07
C LEU A 148 -26.52 14.66 4.77
N VAL A 149 -26.11 15.30 5.86
CA VAL A 149 -26.92 16.22 6.62
C VAL A 149 -26.19 17.56 6.75
N VAL A 150 -26.88 18.64 6.41
CA VAL A 150 -26.42 20.02 6.60
C VAL A 150 -27.32 20.70 7.64
N THR A 151 -26.72 21.20 8.71
CA THR A 151 -27.43 21.98 9.74
C THR A 151 -27.00 23.44 9.66
N THR A 152 -27.98 24.32 9.62
CA THR A 152 -27.80 25.77 9.63
C THR A 152 -28.44 26.38 10.91
N GLN A 153 -28.33 27.69 11.10
CA GLN A 153 -29.03 28.37 12.19
C GLN A 153 -30.58 28.30 12.03
N HIS A 154 -31.06 27.98 10.84
CA HIS A 154 -32.49 28.01 10.49
C HIS A 154 -33.09 26.63 10.25
N GLY A 155 -32.36 25.57 10.58
CA GLY A 155 -32.85 24.17 10.46
C GLY A 155 -31.84 23.21 9.88
N THR A 156 -32.35 22.05 9.46
CA THR A 156 -31.53 20.93 8.98
C THR A 156 -32.08 20.39 7.65
N ALA A 157 -31.21 20.13 6.70
CA ALA A 157 -31.52 19.44 5.45
C ALA A 157 -30.79 18.09 5.40
N SER A 158 -31.49 17.09 4.85
CA SER A 158 -30.91 15.76 4.62
C SER A 158 -30.96 15.40 3.13
N TYR A 159 -29.90 14.78 2.64
CA TYR A 159 -29.76 14.35 1.27
C TYR A 159 -29.30 12.88 1.22
N ASN A 160 -29.83 12.09 0.28
CA ASN A 160 -29.40 10.70 0.10
C ASN A 160 -28.04 10.69 -0.60
N PHE A 161 -27.01 10.28 0.12
CA PHE A 161 -25.64 10.25 -0.37
C PHE A 161 -24.90 9.05 0.18
N THR A 162 -24.42 8.16 -0.70
CA THR A 162 -23.72 6.96 -0.31
C THR A 162 -22.21 7.21 -0.28
N VAL A 163 -21.59 6.98 0.87
CA VAL A 163 -20.13 6.97 0.98
C VAL A 163 -19.64 5.59 0.57
N LEU A 164 -18.77 5.55 -0.44
CA LEU A 164 -18.26 4.31 -1.00
C LEU A 164 -17.08 3.77 -0.18
N PRO A 165 -17.00 2.45 0.03
CA PRO A 165 -15.83 1.86 0.64
C PRO A 165 -14.58 2.08 -0.24
N PRO A 166 -13.39 2.24 0.37
CA PRO A 166 -12.17 2.32 -0.38
C PRO A 166 -11.89 1.00 -1.10
N PRO A 167 -11.11 1.01 -2.21
CA PRO A 167 -10.66 -0.22 -2.84
C PRO A 167 -9.82 -1.04 -1.85
N PRO A 168 -9.91 -2.37 -1.90
CA PRO A 168 -9.07 -3.24 -1.10
C PRO A 168 -7.58 -2.95 -1.32
N THR A 169 -6.82 -2.90 -0.24
CA THR A 169 -5.37 -2.66 -0.27
C THR A 169 -4.66 -3.79 0.44
N ILE A 170 -3.71 -4.44 -0.24
CA ILE A 170 -2.83 -5.46 0.35
C ILE A 170 -1.62 -4.73 0.95
N LEU A 171 -1.38 -4.90 2.25
CA LEU A 171 -0.21 -4.40 2.96
C LEU A 171 0.85 -5.49 3.15
N GLN A 172 0.40 -6.71 3.44
CA GLN A 172 1.25 -7.88 3.67
C GLN A 172 0.57 -9.14 3.15
N PHE A 173 1.35 -10.19 2.98
CA PHE A 173 0.88 -11.53 2.63
C PHE A 173 1.74 -12.58 3.32
N SER A 174 1.18 -13.76 3.59
CA SER A 174 1.90 -14.86 4.23
C SER A 174 3.05 -15.35 3.36
N THR A 175 2.78 -15.56 2.08
CA THR A 175 3.74 -15.92 1.04
C THR A 175 3.24 -15.43 -0.31
N ASN A 176 4.14 -15.28 -1.28
CA ASN A 176 3.80 -15.10 -2.69
C ASN A 176 3.95 -16.41 -3.50
N ASP A 177 4.36 -17.49 -2.86
CA ASP A 177 4.50 -18.79 -3.48
C ASP A 177 3.31 -19.68 -3.07
N PHE A 178 2.69 -20.37 -4.01
CA PHE A 178 1.54 -21.23 -3.76
C PHE A 178 1.59 -22.52 -4.56
N THR A 179 0.95 -23.54 -4.03
CA THR A 179 0.58 -24.78 -4.74
C THR A 179 -0.94 -24.87 -4.82
N ALA A 180 -1.45 -25.71 -5.72
CA ALA A 180 -2.89 -25.98 -5.81
C ALA A 180 -3.45 -26.43 -4.45
N GLY A 181 -4.47 -25.75 -3.97
CA GLY A 181 -5.11 -26.03 -2.69
C GLY A 181 -4.41 -25.46 -1.46
N SER A 182 -3.23 -24.85 -1.58
CA SER A 182 -2.56 -24.15 -0.48
C SER A 182 -3.33 -22.90 -0.07
N THR A 183 -3.05 -22.42 1.14
CA THR A 183 -3.73 -21.25 1.69
C THR A 183 -2.78 -20.05 1.77
N ILE A 184 -3.19 -18.91 1.21
CA ILE A 184 -2.51 -17.63 1.35
C ILE A 184 -3.38 -16.69 2.17
N THR A 185 -2.76 -16.00 3.11
CA THR A 185 -3.41 -14.94 3.90
C THR A 185 -2.89 -13.57 3.47
N LEU A 186 -3.80 -12.71 3.07
CA LEU A 186 -3.54 -11.30 2.78
C LEU A 186 -3.96 -10.47 3.98
N THR A 187 -3.10 -9.53 4.39
CA THR A 187 -3.41 -8.54 5.43
C THR A 187 -3.43 -7.16 4.80
N GLY A 188 -4.43 -6.36 5.14
CA GLY A 188 -4.62 -5.04 4.52
C GLY A 188 -5.86 -4.32 5.01
N GLN A 189 -6.63 -3.75 4.10
CA GLN A 189 -7.87 -3.01 4.40
C GLN A 189 -8.90 -3.21 3.29
N GLY A 190 -10.19 -3.08 3.62
CA GLY A 190 -11.28 -3.10 2.65
C GLY A 190 -11.64 -4.50 2.14
N PHE A 191 -11.15 -5.57 2.76
CA PHE A 191 -11.41 -6.92 2.28
C PHE A 191 -12.83 -7.40 2.56
N ILE A 192 -13.57 -6.79 3.48
CA ILE A 192 -14.95 -7.17 3.78
C ILE A 192 -15.87 -7.13 2.55
N ASN A 193 -15.55 -6.28 1.59
CA ASN A 193 -16.32 -6.07 0.37
C ASN A 193 -15.85 -6.90 -0.83
N VAL A 194 -14.82 -7.74 -0.66
CA VAL A 194 -14.29 -8.60 -1.74
C VAL A 194 -15.32 -9.67 -2.09
N THR A 195 -15.55 -9.84 -3.37
CA THR A 195 -16.53 -10.80 -3.91
C THR A 195 -15.89 -11.97 -4.64
N SER A 196 -14.73 -11.75 -5.25
CA SER A 196 -13.94 -12.80 -5.89
C SER A 196 -12.48 -12.38 -6.03
N VAL A 197 -11.61 -13.37 -6.09
CA VAL A 197 -10.18 -13.20 -6.40
C VAL A 197 -9.81 -14.21 -7.47
N THR A 198 -9.11 -13.76 -8.50
CA THR A 198 -8.61 -14.62 -9.57
C THR A 198 -7.14 -14.35 -9.85
N LEU A 199 -6.44 -15.33 -10.39
CA LEU A 199 -5.14 -15.12 -11.03
C LEU A 199 -5.38 -14.35 -12.33
N LYS A 200 -4.81 -13.15 -12.46
CA LYS A 200 -5.13 -12.25 -13.58
C LYS A 200 -4.74 -12.81 -14.95
N THR A 201 -3.63 -13.57 -15.01
CA THR A 201 -3.10 -14.13 -16.26
C THR A 201 -3.95 -15.24 -16.83
N THR A 202 -4.53 -16.09 -16.00
CA THR A 202 -5.29 -17.28 -16.42
C THR A 202 -6.76 -17.22 -16.08
N SER A 203 -7.16 -16.24 -15.24
CA SER A 203 -8.52 -16.10 -14.70
C SER A 203 -8.94 -17.25 -13.77
N ASP A 204 -8.03 -18.10 -13.31
CA ASP A 204 -8.31 -19.16 -12.35
C ASP A 204 -8.72 -18.58 -11.00
N ALA A 205 -9.84 -19.05 -10.47
CA ALA A 205 -10.45 -18.47 -9.28
C ALA A 205 -9.91 -19.08 -8.00
N ALA A 206 -9.38 -18.24 -7.11
CA ALA A 206 -9.11 -18.62 -5.73
C ALA A 206 -10.42 -18.68 -4.94
N THR A 207 -10.51 -19.61 -3.98
CA THR A 207 -11.65 -19.71 -3.09
C THR A 207 -11.43 -18.83 -1.86
N ILE A 208 -12.35 -17.92 -1.55
CA ILE A 208 -12.32 -17.16 -0.30
C ILE A 208 -12.69 -18.11 0.84
N VAL A 209 -11.74 -18.38 1.73
CA VAL A 209 -11.93 -19.23 2.91
C VAL A 209 -12.56 -18.43 4.05
N SER A 210 -12.01 -17.23 4.29
CA SER A 210 -12.52 -16.28 5.27
C SER A 210 -12.13 -14.86 4.90
N GLN A 211 -12.93 -13.91 5.33
CA GLN A 211 -12.62 -12.49 5.16
C GLN A 211 -13.23 -11.66 6.28
N ASN A 212 -12.51 -10.60 6.62
CA ASN A 212 -13.01 -9.44 7.37
C ASN A 212 -12.41 -8.18 6.74
N ASP A 213 -12.52 -7.03 7.38
CA ASP A 213 -11.99 -5.79 6.78
C ASP A 213 -10.47 -5.80 6.59
N SER A 214 -9.72 -6.45 7.49
CA SER A 214 -8.25 -6.41 7.52
C SER A 214 -7.54 -7.69 7.07
N VAL A 215 -8.27 -8.80 6.97
CA VAL A 215 -7.69 -10.12 6.63
C VAL A 215 -8.54 -10.81 5.58
N LEU A 216 -7.90 -11.32 4.55
CA LEU A 216 -8.50 -12.14 3.49
C LEU A 216 -7.68 -13.42 3.34
N THR A 217 -8.30 -14.57 3.60
CA THR A 217 -7.68 -15.88 3.46
C THR A 217 -8.21 -16.57 2.20
N LEU A 218 -7.28 -16.96 1.33
CA LEU A 218 -7.57 -17.55 0.03
C LEU A 218 -7.03 -18.98 -0.03
N LYS A 219 -7.83 -19.90 -0.56
CA LYS A 219 -7.34 -21.18 -1.03
C LYS A 219 -7.04 -21.06 -2.52
N MET A 220 -5.80 -21.32 -2.90
CA MET A 220 -5.31 -21.09 -4.25
C MET A 220 -5.78 -22.17 -5.22
N PRO A 221 -6.06 -21.81 -6.48
CA PRO A 221 -6.51 -22.77 -7.49
C PRO A 221 -5.35 -23.58 -8.04
N GLN A 222 -5.65 -24.68 -8.72
CA GLN A 222 -4.75 -25.24 -9.73
C GLN A 222 -4.72 -24.29 -10.92
N SER A 223 -3.55 -23.99 -11.45
CA SER A 223 -3.38 -23.06 -12.57
C SER A 223 -2.29 -23.52 -13.54
N ALA A 224 -2.38 -23.00 -14.75
CA ALA A 224 -1.29 -23.08 -15.74
C ALA A 224 -0.38 -21.85 -15.72
N ALA A 225 -0.70 -20.85 -14.89
CA ALA A 225 0.15 -19.67 -14.73
C ALA A 225 1.46 -20.06 -14.05
N THR A 226 2.58 -19.53 -14.53
CA THR A 226 3.86 -19.63 -13.81
C THR A 226 3.94 -18.58 -12.72
N GLU A 227 3.39 -17.40 -13.00
CA GLU A 227 3.20 -16.31 -12.07
C GLU A 227 2.00 -15.46 -12.50
N SER A 228 1.35 -14.83 -11.54
CA SER A 228 0.23 -13.94 -11.81
C SER A 228 0.02 -12.93 -10.68
N PRO A 229 -0.33 -11.68 -10.97
CA PRO A 229 -0.94 -10.83 -9.97
C PRO A 229 -2.36 -11.32 -9.66
N LEU A 230 -2.86 -11.00 -8.48
CA LEU A 230 -4.25 -11.23 -8.11
C LEU A 230 -5.13 -10.11 -8.68
N LEU A 231 -6.23 -10.48 -9.32
CA LEU A 231 -7.32 -9.59 -9.67
C LEU A 231 -8.41 -9.75 -8.62
N ILE A 232 -8.61 -8.71 -7.82
CA ILE A 232 -9.56 -8.69 -6.70
C ILE A 232 -10.79 -7.90 -7.14
N SER A 233 -11.94 -8.54 -7.17
CA SER A 233 -13.23 -7.90 -7.41
C SER A 233 -13.89 -7.57 -6.08
N TYR A 234 -14.47 -6.39 -5.95
CA TYR A 234 -15.11 -5.93 -4.72
C TYR A 234 -16.34 -5.09 -4.99
N LYS A 235 -17.25 -5.00 -4.01
CA LYS A 235 -18.41 -4.12 -4.06
C LYS A 235 -18.01 -2.68 -3.74
N SER A 236 -18.41 -1.77 -4.62
CA SER A 236 -18.31 -0.32 -4.44
C SER A 236 -19.71 0.27 -4.64
N GLY A 237 -20.47 0.35 -3.56
CA GLY A 237 -21.91 0.61 -3.61
C GLY A 237 -22.66 -0.48 -4.35
N THR A 238 -23.43 -0.10 -5.37
CA THR A 238 -24.17 -1.05 -6.22
C THR A 238 -23.35 -1.65 -7.36
N LYS A 239 -22.13 -1.18 -7.58
CA LYS A 239 -21.26 -1.63 -8.67
C LYS A 239 -20.21 -2.62 -8.17
N THR A 240 -19.70 -3.44 -9.08
CA THR A 240 -18.50 -4.22 -8.85
C THR A 240 -17.32 -3.51 -9.51
N ALA A 241 -16.27 -3.32 -8.75
CA ALA A 241 -15.00 -2.76 -9.21
C ALA A 241 -13.90 -3.81 -9.02
N THR A 242 -12.74 -3.56 -9.64
CA THR A 242 -11.59 -4.45 -9.54
C THR A 242 -10.33 -3.69 -9.17
N VAL A 243 -9.44 -4.34 -8.46
CA VAL A 243 -8.07 -3.89 -8.21
C VAL A 243 -7.11 -5.03 -8.49
N THR A 244 -5.93 -4.70 -9.01
CA THR A 244 -4.87 -5.68 -9.29
C THR A 244 -3.79 -5.53 -8.22
N SER A 245 -3.32 -6.65 -7.66
CA SER A 245 -2.18 -6.63 -6.75
C SER A 245 -0.91 -6.16 -7.47
N THR A 246 -0.04 -5.47 -6.74
CA THR A 246 1.30 -5.11 -7.24
C THR A 246 2.28 -6.29 -7.14
N THR A 247 2.01 -7.22 -6.25
CA THR A 247 2.80 -8.44 -6.06
C THR A 247 2.39 -9.50 -7.06
N LEU A 248 3.37 -10.20 -7.61
CA LEU A 248 3.19 -11.42 -8.39
C LEU A 248 3.20 -12.62 -7.44
N PHE A 249 2.31 -13.56 -7.68
CA PHE A 249 2.19 -14.82 -6.96
C PHE A 249 2.67 -15.94 -7.90
N ASN A 250 3.59 -16.78 -7.41
CA ASN A 250 4.24 -17.81 -8.19
C ASN A 250 3.56 -19.16 -7.94
N ASP A 251 3.26 -19.89 -9.02
CA ASP A 251 2.74 -21.25 -8.93
C ASP A 251 3.90 -22.25 -8.80
N MET A 252 4.07 -22.83 -7.64
CA MET A 252 5.10 -23.81 -7.35
C MET A 252 4.82 -25.18 -7.96
N ASP A 253 3.59 -25.51 -8.34
CA ASP A 253 3.27 -26.77 -9.03
C ASP A 253 4.00 -26.85 -10.39
N ASN A 254 4.36 -25.69 -10.96
CA ASN A 254 5.12 -25.55 -12.19
C ASN A 254 6.60 -25.22 -11.98
N ALA A 255 7.06 -25.12 -10.73
CA ALA A 255 8.44 -24.79 -10.37
C ALA A 255 9.32 -26.03 -10.32
N TYR A 256 10.63 -25.83 -10.52
CA TYR A 256 11.63 -26.84 -10.16
C TYR A 256 12.09 -26.59 -8.72
N VAL A 257 11.83 -27.53 -7.84
CA VAL A 257 12.09 -27.38 -6.39
C VAL A 257 13.49 -27.84 -6.06
N VAL A 258 14.28 -26.95 -5.46
CA VAL A 258 15.55 -27.27 -4.82
C VAL A 258 15.33 -27.49 -3.32
N PHE A 259 14.61 -26.56 -2.69
CA PHE A 259 14.25 -26.64 -1.28
C PHE A 259 12.95 -25.87 -1.04
N THR A 260 12.07 -26.48 -0.24
CA THR A 260 10.92 -25.83 0.38
C THR A 260 10.91 -26.21 1.87
N ASP A 261 9.91 -26.91 2.38
CA ASP A 261 9.99 -27.54 3.73
C ASP A 261 11.01 -28.70 3.82
N ASN A 262 11.48 -29.20 2.66
CA ASN A 262 12.51 -30.23 2.56
C ASN A 262 13.24 -30.08 1.22
N TYR A 263 14.31 -30.84 1.06
CA TYR A 263 15.02 -30.90 -0.21
C TYR A 263 14.12 -31.43 -1.33
N GLY A 264 14.22 -30.84 -2.48
CA GLY A 264 13.67 -31.36 -3.72
C GLY A 264 14.32 -32.70 -4.12
N ALA A 265 13.75 -33.36 -5.12
CA ALA A 265 14.21 -34.69 -5.54
C ALA A 265 15.71 -34.71 -5.88
N GLY A 266 16.48 -35.48 -5.10
CA GLY A 266 17.92 -35.66 -5.29
C GLY A 266 18.79 -34.51 -4.78
N TRP A 267 18.21 -33.45 -4.19
CA TRP A 267 18.95 -32.37 -3.57
C TRP A 267 19.33 -32.68 -2.13
N TYR A 268 20.43 -32.09 -1.63
CA TYR A 268 20.98 -32.25 -0.29
C TYR A 268 21.77 -30.98 0.11
N SER A 269 22.21 -30.91 1.36
CA SER A 269 23.10 -29.84 1.81
C SER A 269 24.51 -30.01 1.23
N ASN A 270 24.99 -29.01 0.51
CA ASN A 270 26.38 -28.84 0.10
C ASN A 270 26.97 -27.62 0.77
N SER A 271 27.30 -27.75 2.04
CA SER A 271 27.73 -26.64 2.89
C SER A 271 29.08 -26.96 3.52
N TRP A 272 29.90 -25.93 3.73
CA TRP A 272 31.19 -26.07 4.40
C TRP A 272 31.04 -26.26 5.91
N GLY A 273 29.89 -25.93 6.47
CA GLY A 273 29.59 -26.05 7.88
C GLY A 273 28.22 -26.59 8.19
N PRO A 274 27.73 -26.36 9.41
CA PRO A 274 26.42 -26.80 9.82
C PRO A 274 25.32 -26.16 9.00
N ALA A 275 24.66 -26.97 8.19
CA ALA A 275 23.50 -26.52 7.41
C ALA A 275 22.54 -27.69 7.19
N ALA A 276 21.28 -27.48 7.58
CA ALA A 276 20.24 -28.52 7.53
C ALA A 276 18.84 -27.87 7.56
N PRO A 277 17.78 -28.61 7.20
CA PRO A 277 16.40 -28.19 7.49
C PRO A 277 16.21 -27.94 8.98
N SER A 278 15.53 -26.85 9.31
CA SER A 278 15.33 -26.37 10.67
C SER A 278 13.93 -25.79 10.86
N THR A 279 13.30 -26.10 11.98
CA THR A 279 12.00 -25.54 12.40
C THR A 279 12.13 -24.26 13.20
N ALA A 280 13.35 -23.73 13.41
CA ALA A 280 13.57 -22.52 14.19
C ALA A 280 12.97 -21.27 13.53
N GLN A 281 13.00 -21.22 12.20
CA GLN A 281 12.40 -20.16 11.38
C GLN A 281 11.85 -20.80 10.10
N ALA A 282 10.69 -20.38 9.64
CA ALA A 282 10.15 -20.71 8.33
C ALA A 282 9.43 -19.51 7.74
N LYS A 283 9.52 -19.30 6.45
CA LYS A 283 8.72 -18.30 5.74
C LYS A 283 7.39 -18.90 5.30
N THR A 284 7.45 -20.10 4.76
CA THR A 284 6.31 -20.92 4.38
C THR A 284 6.41 -22.27 5.10
N GLY A 285 5.33 -23.04 5.10
CA GLY A 285 5.33 -24.35 5.72
C GLY A 285 5.79 -24.36 7.19
N THR A 286 6.71 -25.26 7.51
CA THR A 286 7.19 -25.49 8.89
C THR A 286 8.70 -25.46 9.05
N THR A 287 9.47 -25.54 7.95
CA THR A 287 10.93 -25.63 7.97
C THR A 287 11.56 -24.73 6.92
N SER A 288 12.77 -24.28 7.20
CA SER A 288 13.66 -23.66 6.23
C SER A 288 15.05 -24.28 6.29
N PHE A 289 15.88 -24.05 5.29
CA PHE A 289 17.27 -24.46 5.30
C PHE A 289 18.09 -23.47 6.12
N ALA A 290 18.54 -23.88 7.31
CA ALA A 290 19.39 -23.06 8.18
C ALA A 290 20.85 -23.35 7.87
N ALA A 291 21.62 -22.31 7.54
CA ALA A 291 23.04 -22.37 7.22
C ALA A 291 23.84 -21.42 8.12
N THR A 292 24.89 -21.91 8.76
CA THR A 292 25.66 -21.14 9.76
C THR A 292 27.01 -20.75 9.22
N TYR A 293 27.22 -19.46 9.10
CA TYR A 293 28.46 -18.81 8.66
C TYR A 293 29.29 -18.40 9.88
N PRO A 294 30.46 -19.04 10.10
CA PRO A 294 31.26 -18.79 11.30
C PRO A 294 31.98 -17.45 11.24
N LYS A 295 32.13 -16.83 12.41
CA LYS A 295 32.92 -15.63 12.58
C LYS A 295 34.34 -15.78 12.01
N GLY A 296 34.78 -14.76 11.30
CA GLY A 296 36.20 -14.57 10.94
C GLY A 296 36.66 -15.34 9.70
N ASN A 297 35.77 -16.02 8.97
CA ASN A 297 36.16 -16.83 7.81
C ASN A 297 35.38 -16.50 6.55
N TYR A 298 35.97 -16.81 5.39
CA TYR A 298 35.22 -17.05 4.17
C TYR A 298 34.38 -18.30 4.37
N TRP A 299 33.13 -18.26 3.90
CA TRP A 299 32.25 -19.38 4.07
C TRP A 299 31.28 -19.51 2.94
N ALA A 300 30.93 -20.73 2.56
CA ALA A 300 29.94 -21.03 1.53
C ALA A 300 29.03 -22.15 2.00
N ASP A 301 27.75 -21.89 1.92
CA ASP A 301 26.71 -22.85 2.19
C ASP A 301 25.72 -22.90 1.04
N GLY A 302 25.12 -24.07 0.80
CA GLY A 302 24.18 -24.21 -0.29
C GLY A 302 23.68 -25.63 -0.50
N PHE A 303 23.38 -25.93 -1.74
CA PHE A 303 22.68 -27.12 -2.18
C PHE A 303 23.54 -27.89 -3.16
N GLY A 304 23.56 -29.23 -3.00
CA GLY A 304 24.10 -30.19 -3.94
C GLY A 304 23.00 -31.06 -4.51
N GLY A 305 23.13 -31.51 -5.77
CA GLY A 305 22.07 -32.29 -6.36
C GLY A 305 22.31 -32.76 -7.78
N PRO A 306 21.25 -33.13 -8.49
CA PRO A 306 21.34 -33.70 -9.83
C PRO A 306 21.79 -32.69 -10.90
N GLY A 307 21.87 -31.42 -10.54
CA GLY A 307 22.14 -30.32 -11.42
C GLY A 307 20.89 -29.51 -11.76
N LEU A 308 21.07 -28.17 -11.85
CA LEU A 308 19.99 -27.29 -12.23
C LEU A 308 19.64 -27.49 -13.71
N PRO A 309 18.34 -27.52 -14.07
CA PRO A 309 17.90 -27.67 -15.46
C PRO A 309 18.52 -26.63 -16.38
N ALA A 310 18.95 -27.06 -17.55
CA ALA A 310 19.55 -26.19 -18.55
C ALA A 310 18.53 -25.28 -19.28
N THR A 311 17.27 -25.72 -19.33
CA THR A 311 16.19 -25.03 -20.07
C THR A 311 14.86 -25.17 -19.32
N GLY A 312 13.88 -24.39 -19.73
CA GLY A 312 12.50 -24.48 -19.22
C GLY A 312 12.22 -23.59 -18.02
N TYR A 313 13.22 -22.87 -17.53
CA TYR A 313 13.09 -21.94 -16.39
C TYR A 313 13.77 -20.62 -16.70
N THR A 314 13.22 -19.56 -16.13
CA THR A 314 13.66 -18.18 -16.41
C THR A 314 14.28 -17.51 -15.17
N TYR A 315 13.82 -17.88 -13.98
CA TYR A 315 14.26 -17.24 -12.74
C TYR A 315 14.68 -18.25 -11.68
N LEU A 316 15.67 -17.88 -10.86
CA LEU A 316 15.91 -18.43 -9.52
C LEU A 316 15.17 -17.55 -8.52
N SER A 317 14.34 -18.16 -7.69
CA SER A 317 13.58 -17.48 -6.66
C SER A 317 13.86 -18.13 -5.30
N PHE A 318 13.94 -17.31 -4.25
CA PHE A 318 14.08 -17.77 -2.87
C PHE A 318 13.75 -16.68 -1.87
N TRP A 319 13.39 -17.11 -0.67
CA TRP A 319 13.36 -16.27 0.50
C TRP A 319 14.64 -16.48 1.31
N ILE A 320 15.15 -15.41 1.90
CA ILE A 320 16.27 -15.47 2.84
C ILE A 320 16.00 -14.58 4.04
N LYS A 321 16.30 -15.06 5.24
CA LYS A 321 16.29 -14.28 6.47
C LYS A 321 17.70 -14.23 7.02
N GLY A 322 18.23 -13.00 7.23
CA GLY A 322 19.53 -12.79 7.83
C GLY A 322 19.51 -12.97 9.34
N GLY A 323 20.69 -12.93 9.91
CA GLY A 323 20.93 -12.96 11.34
C GLY A 323 20.75 -11.59 12.02
N ILE A 324 21.73 -11.15 12.80
CA ILE A 324 21.64 -9.95 13.66
C ILE A 324 21.94 -8.68 12.91
N GLU A 325 22.80 -8.75 11.88
CA GLU A 325 23.22 -7.59 11.08
C GLU A 325 22.87 -7.76 9.59
N THR A 326 22.96 -6.67 8.84
CA THR A 326 22.80 -6.71 7.38
C THR A 326 24.09 -7.17 6.74
N TYR A 327 24.04 -8.24 5.94
CA TYR A 327 25.19 -8.79 5.22
C TYR A 327 24.97 -8.79 3.71
N THR A 328 26.08 -8.77 2.97
CA THR A 328 26.08 -9.09 1.55
C THR A 328 26.65 -10.47 1.36
N LEU A 329 25.83 -11.37 0.88
CA LEU A 329 26.22 -12.67 0.37
C LEU A 329 26.40 -12.62 -1.14
N TYR A 330 27.10 -13.57 -1.72
CA TYR A 330 27.30 -13.64 -3.16
C TYR A 330 26.89 -15.02 -3.66
N LEU A 331 26.22 -15.04 -4.80
CA LEU A 331 25.84 -16.30 -5.45
C LEU A 331 27.08 -17.05 -5.92
N THR A 332 27.19 -18.34 -5.59
CA THR A 332 28.29 -19.24 -5.98
C THR A 332 27.75 -20.54 -6.58
N ALA A 333 28.46 -21.11 -7.52
CA ALA A 333 28.11 -22.39 -8.15
C ALA A 333 29.29 -23.02 -8.89
N ASP A 334 29.20 -24.32 -9.19
CA ASP A 334 30.24 -25.04 -9.96
C ASP A 334 30.53 -24.43 -11.32
N THR A 335 29.48 -23.92 -11.97
CA THR A 335 29.52 -23.34 -13.33
C THR A 335 29.94 -21.88 -13.36
N ARG A 336 30.11 -21.25 -12.20
CA ARG A 336 30.57 -19.87 -12.07
C ARG A 336 32.09 -19.79 -11.99
N SER A 337 32.63 -18.60 -12.17
CA SER A 337 34.08 -18.37 -12.13
C SER A 337 34.68 -18.88 -10.82
N GLY A 338 35.62 -19.82 -10.93
CA GLY A 338 36.33 -20.44 -9.80
C GLY A 338 35.58 -21.52 -9.09
N GLY A 339 34.34 -21.86 -9.43
CA GLY A 339 33.55 -22.96 -8.83
C GLY A 339 32.84 -22.59 -7.54
N PHE A 340 32.18 -23.57 -6.92
CA PHE A 340 31.47 -23.41 -5.68
C PHE A 340 32.36 -22.93 -4.53
N GLY A 341 31.93 -21.93 -3.80
CA GLY A 341 32.66 -21.36 -2.66
C GLY A 341 33.82 -20.45 -3.02
N ASN A 342 33.97 -20.09 -4.28
CA ASN A 342 35.04 -19.22 -4.73
C ASN A 342 34.62 -17.72 -4.74
N SER A 343 35.62 -16.84 -4.88
CA SER A 343 35.58 -15.39 -4.68
C SER A 343 34.82 -14.60 -5.76
N ASP A 344 33.89 -15.18 -6.49
CA ASP A 344 33.04 -14.49 -7.46
C ASP A 344 32.04 -13.55 -6.75
N GLN A 345 32.22 -12.24 -6.90
CA GLN A 345 31.37 -11.20 -6.32
C GLN A 345 30.41 -10.56 -7.34
N SER A 346 30.24 -11.14 -8.51
CA SER A 346 29.45 -10.57 -9.60
C SER A 346 27.93 -10.53 -9.33
N THR A 347 27.43 -11.32 -8.35
CA THR A 347 26.01 -11.35 -7.99
C THR A 347 25.84 -11.16 -6.48
N PRO A 348 25.83 -9.92 -6.00
CA PRO A 348 25.62 -9.61 -4.60
C PRO A 348 24.16 -9.76 -4.19
N ILE A 349 23.95 -10.34 -3.00
CA ILE A 349 22.63 -10.53 -2.35
C ILE A 349 22.70 -9.84 -1.00
N THR A 350 22.10 -8.65 -0.89
CA THR A 350 22.06 -7.91 0.39
C THR A 350 20.90 -8.42 1.23
N VAL A 351 21.20 -8.99 2.38
CA VAL A 351 20.25 -9.59 3.30
C VAL A 351 20.11 -8.70 4.53
N PRO A 352 18.97 -8.02 4.71
CA PRO A 352 18.70 -7.22 5.90
C PRO A 352 18.65 -8.06 7.17
N ALA A 353 19.05 -7.45 8.30
CA ALA A 353 19.03 -8.09 9.61
C ALA A 353 17.64 -8.56 10.01
N GLY A 354 17.50 -9.84 10.35
CA GLY A 354 16.33 -10.41 10.99
C GLY A 354 15.03 -10.42 10.18
N VAL A 355 15.06 -10.03 8.90
CA VAL A 355 13.87 -9.88 8.06
C VAL A 355 13.89 -10.89 6.92
N TRP A 356 12.75 -11.56 6.69
CA TRP A 356 12.57 -12.36 5.48
C TRP A 356 12.54 -11.45 4.25
N THR A 357 13.47 -11.68 3.33
CA THR A 357 13.60 -10.92 2.08
C THR A 357 13.46 -11.86 0.88
N TYR A 358 12.62 -11.48 -0.06
CA TYR A 358 12.40 -12.22 -1.29
C TYR A 358 13.37 -11.79 -2.37
N PHE A 359 13.95 -12.76 -3.06
CA PHE A 359 14.79 -12.56 -4.24
C PHE A 359 14.23 -13.34 -5.42
N LYS A 360 14.24 -12.71 -6.57
CA LYS A 360 13.90 -13.31 -7.86
C LYS A 360 14.93 -12.84 -8.89
N LEU A 361 15.84 -13.72 -9.24
CA LEU A 361 16.98 -13.42 -10.07
C LEU A 361 16.79 -14.06 -11.46
N PRO A 362 16.92 -13.31 -12.56
CA PRO A 362 16.86 -13.91 -13.90
C PRO A 362 18.02 -14.88 -14.08
N LEU A 363 17.74 -16.11 -14.50
CA LEU A 363 18.77 -17.14 -14.73
C LEU A 363 19.74 -16.76 -15.86
N ALA A 364 19.27 -15.93 -16.80
CA ALA A 364 20.13 -15.38 -17.83
C ALA A 364 21.29 -14.59 -17.24
N GLY A 365 22.53 -15.02 -17.50
CA GLY A 365 23.74 -14.38 -16.97
C GLY A 365 24.18 -14.87 -15.59
N LEU A 366 23.40 -15.69 -14.87
CA LEU A 366 23.82 -16.24 -13.59
C LEU A 366 24.79 -17.43 -13.72
N ASN A 367 24.86 -18.04 -14.91
CA ASN A 367 25.70 -19.22 -15.16
C ASN A 367 25.46 -20.38 -14.17
N LEU A 368 24.16 -20.69 -13.93
CA LEU A 368 23.74 -21.73 -13.01
C LEU A 368 23.32 -23.04 -13.68
N GLN A 369 23.06 -23.01 -14.99
CA GLN A 369 22.56 -24.18 -15.73
C GLN A 369 23.55 -25.33 -15.68
N GLY A 370 23.05 -26.50 -15.31
CA GLY A 370 23.87 -27.72 -15.14
C GLY A 370 24.69 -27.76 -13.85
N SER A 371 24.68 -26.72 -13.04
CA SER A 371 25.39 -26.70 -11.77
C SER A 371 24.86 -27.76 -10.81
N GLN A 372 25.72 -28.63 -10.33
CA GLN A 372 25.41 -29.65 -9.32
C GLN A 372 25.50 -29.09 -7.90
N HIS A 373 26.32 -28.03 -7.72
CA HIS A 373 26.44 -27.33 -6.45
C HIS A 373 26.23 -25.84 -6.68
N PHE A 374 25.32 -25.23 -5.93
CA PHE A 374 25.16 -23.80 -5.90
C PHE A 374 24.71 -23.33 -4.51
N GLY A 375 24.93 -22.10 -4.21
CA GLY A 375 24.57 -21.51 -2.92
C GLY A 375 25.06 -20.08 -2.78
N PHE A 376 25.38 -19.73 -1.55
CA PHE A 376 25.76 -18.37 -1.21
C PHE A 376 27.04 -18.39 -0.38
N TRP A 377 27.92 -17.45 -0.63
CA TRP A 377 29.14 -17.30 0.13
C TRP A 377 29.28 -15.88 0.68
N ILE A 378 30.06 -15.73 1.77
CA ILE A 378 30.37 -14.46 2.38
C ILE A 378 31.81 -14.07 2.08
N ALA A 379 32.00 -12.83 1.57
CA ALA A 379 33.31 -12.29 1.22
C ALA A 379 33.94 -11.59 2.40
N GLY A 380 34.68 -12.30 3.19
CA GLY A 380 35.40 -11.76 4.31
C GLY A 380 34.82 -12.16 5.66
N PRO A 381 35.50 -11.83 6.74
CA PRO A 381 35.12 -12.27 8.06
C PRO A 381 33.84 -11.60 8.50
N ALA A 382 32.83 -12.40 8.81
CA ALA A 382 31.73 -11.92 9.65
C ALA A 382 32.29 -11.56 11.02
N ASP A 383 31.85 -10.45 11.60
CA ASP A 383 32.27 -10.04 12.94
C ASP A 383 31.76 -10.98 14.02
N GLN A 384 30.73 -11.76 13.71
CA GLN A 384 30.13 -12.78 14.56
C GLN A 384 29.65 -13.97 13.73
N THR A 385 29.40 -15.10 14.40
CA THR A 385 28.75 -16.23 13.77
C THR A 385 27.28 -15.93 13.49
N GLU A 386 26.85 -16.11 12.23
CA GLU A 386 25.52 -15.81 11.76
C GLU A 386 24.83 -17.04 11.19
N THR A 387 23.52 -17.17 11.43
CA THR A 387 22.71 -18.18 10.77
C THR A 387 21.74 -17.51 9.82
N PHE A 388 21.81 -17.90 8.57
CA PHE A 388 20.85 -17.52 7.53
C PHE A 388 19.87 -18.65 7.32
N TYR A 389 18.61 -18.29 7.07
CA TYR A 389 17.53 -19.22 6.79
C TYR A 389 17.08 -19.01 5.36
N TYR A 390 17.09 -20.06 4.54
CA TYR A 390 16.64 -20.04 3.15
C TYR A 390 15.35 -20.82 3.03
N ASP A 391 14.40 -20.32 2.27
CA ASP A 391 13.11 -20.95 2.07
C ASP A 391 12.63 -20.76 0.63
N ASP A 392 11.80 -21.68 0.15
CA ASP A 392 11.27 -21.69 -1.22
C ASP A 392 12.34 -21.41 -2.29
N VAL A 393 13.46 -22.17 -2.24
CA VAL A 393 14.52 -22.09 -3.25
C VAL A 393 14.07 -22.88 -4.46
N ILE A 394 13.60 -22.19 -5.49
CA ILE A 394 12.93 -22.77 -6.65
C ILE A 394 13.38 -22.10 -7.95
N LEU A 395 13.22 -22.82 -9.08
CA LEU A 395 13.29 -22.20 -10.39
C LEU A 395 11.89 -22.02 -10.95
N LEU A 396 11.63 -20.83 -11.44
CA LEU A 396 10.37 -20.42 -12.09
C LEU A 396 10.53 -20.39 -13.62
N LYS A 397 9.48 -20.77 -14.32
CA LYS A 397 9.43 -20.76 -15.81
C LYS A 397 9.42 -19.35 -16.39
#